data_d075f87a475d517893793b91afe6de93
#
_entry.id   d075f87a475d517893793b91afe6de93
#
_cell.length_a   1.000
_cell.length_b   1.000
_cell.length_c   1.000
_cell.angle_alpha   90.00
_cell.angle_beta   90.00
_cell.angle_gamma   90.00
#
_symmetry.space_group_name_H-M   'P 1'
#
loop_
_entity.id
_entity.type
_entity.pdbx_description
1 polymer ?
#
loop_
_entity_poly.entity_id
_entity_poly.type
_entity_poly.pdbx_seq_one_letter_code
_entity_poly.pdbx_strand_id
1 'polypeptide(L)'
;MRNLEHLRPGQFAKIMDTLGADRHGQEIAAAWIGKEKLRDVLNLRARVTGSTPCERDVRGRLASFYDWCAQNDDIPELLTLARTISRWQDQIVAAVLTGVTNARSEALNRLAKLEARMAYSFRNPANQRRRVRIACTRTARRSRAATPQRSRQVTGRPPDPG
;
A
#
# COMPACT_ATOMS: atom_id res chain seq x y z
N MET A 1 5.09 -7.63 14.93
CA MET A 1 6.37 -7.93 14.26
C MET A 1 6.75 -6.81 13.32
N ARG A 2 8.04 -6.45 13.25
CA ARG A 2 8.57 -5.46 12.30
C ARG A 2 8.61 -6.06 10.90
N ASN A 3 8.60 -5.20 9.87
CA ASN A 3 8.77 -5.65 8.50
C ASN A 3 10.21 -6.09 8.25
N LEU A 4 10.41 -7.02 7.33
CA LEU A 4 11.70 -7.60 7.02
C LEU A 4 12.77 -6.53 6.69
N GLU A 5 12.41 -5.50 5.93
CA GLU A 5 13.28 -4.39 5.54
C GLU A 5 13.79 -3.52 6.71
N HIS A 6 13.17 -3.62 7.89
CA HIS A 6 13.56 -2.89 9.09
C HIS A 6 14.31 -3.76 10.11
N LEU A 7 14.63 -5.00 9.76
CA LEU A 7 15.42 -5.91 10.58
C LEU A 7 16.90 -5.76 10.25
N ARG A 8 17.74 -5.73 11.30
CA ARG A 8 19.20 -5.79 11.13
C ARG A 8 19.61 -7.20 10.69
N PRO A 9 20.75 -7.34 9.98
CA PRO A 9 21.33 -8.66 9.71
C PRO A 9 21.45 -9.47 11.01
N GLY A 10 21.02 -10.72 10.99
CA GLY A 10 21.00 -11.61 12.15
C GLY A 10 19.77 -11.51 13.08
N GLN A 11 18.99 -10.42 13.04
CA GLN A 11 17.74 -10.37 13.82
C GLN A 11 16.68 -11.30 13.26
N PHE A 12 16.63 -11.44 11.93
CA PHE A 12 15.71 -12.37 11.26
C PHE A 12 15.98 -13.82 11.71
N ALA A 13 17.25 -14.25 11.68
CA ALA A 13 17.63 -15.60 12.11
C ALA A 13 17.23 -15.87 13.56
N LYS A 14 17.51 -14.94 14.49
CA LYS A 14 17.12 -15.07 15.89
C LYS A 14 15.60 -15.16 16.10
N ILE A 15 14.83 -14.36 15.33
CA ILE A 15 13.36 -14.41 15.38
C ILE A 15 12.86 -15.78 14.89
N MET A 16 13.39 -16.27 13.77
CA MET A 16 13.02 -17.56 13.21
C MET A 16 13.40 -18.72 14.14
N ASP A 17 14.57 -18.68 14.74
CA ASP A 17 15.04 -19.66 15.70
C ASP A 17 14.12 -19.70 16.95
N THR A 18 13.78 -18.52 17.48
CA THR A 18 12.85 -18.43 18.62
C THR A 18 11.44 -18.91 18.26
N LEU A 19 10.93 -18.59 17.07
CA LEU A 19 9.60 -19.00 16.61
C LEU A 19 9.56 -20.47 16.18
N GLY A 20 10.69 -21.04 15.76
CA GLY A 20 10.79 -22.46 15.39
C GLY A 20 10.71 -23.42 16.58
N ALA A 21 10.83 -22.93 17.80
CA ALA A 21 10.91 -23.75 19.01
C ALA A 21 9.62 -24.50 19.35
N ASP A 22 8.46 -23.98 18.95
CA ASP A 22 7.17 -24.62 19.17
C ASP A 22 6.23 -24.47 17.96
N ARG A 23 5.14 -25.25 17.95
CA ARG A 23 4.15 -25.24 16.87
C ARG A 23 3.49 -23.87 16.68
N HIS A 24 3.16 -23.22 17.78
CA HIS A 24 2.50 -21.91 17.73
C HIS A 24 3.42 -20.81 17.15
N GLY A 25 4.71 -20.87 17.50
CA GLY A 25 5.73 -20.02 16.90
C GLY A 25 5.88 -20.26 15.39
N GLN A 26 5.82 -21.50 14.95
CA GLN A 26 5.87 -21.86 13.53
C GLN A 26 4.66 -21.30 12.75
N GLU A 27 3.45 -21.39 13.30
CA GLU A 27 2.25 -20.78 12.72
C GLU A 27 2.39 -19.24 12.60
N ILE A 28 2.92 -18.57 13.62
CA ILE A 28 3.20 -17.13 13.60
C ILE A 28 4.26 -16.79 12.53
N ALA A 29 5.32 -17.59 12.40
CA ALA A 29 6.36 -17.42 11.40
C ALA A 29 5.78 -17.55 9.99
N ALA A 30 4.96 -18.58 9.74
CA ALA A 30 4.31 -18.82 8.45
C ALA A 30 3.37 -17.65 8.07
N ALA A 31 2.57 -17.17 9.02
CA ALA A 31 1.70 -16.02 8.80
C ALA A 31 2.50 -14.74 8.51
N TRP A 32 3.63 -14.54 9.18
CA TRP A 32 4.49 -13.39 8.93
C TRP A 32 5.14 -13.44 7.55
N ILE A 33 5.61 -14.60 7.10
CA ILE A 33 6.15 -14.79 5.74
C ILE A 33 5.05 -14.54 4.71
N GLY A 34 3.83 -15.04 4.90
CA GLY A 34 2.69 -14.77 4.04
C GLY A 34 2.41 -13.26 3.91
N LYS A 35 2.46 -12.52 5.02
CA LYS A 35 2.35 -11.05 5.02
C LYS A 35 3.46 -10.38 4.22
N GLU A 36 4.73 -10.81 4.37
CA GLU A 36 5.85 -10.24 3.61
C GLU A 36 5.71 -10.50 2.11
N LYS A 37 5.26 -11.71 1.70
CA LYS A 37 4.99 -12.01 0.29
C LYS A 37 3.91 -11.10 -0.31
N LEU A 38 2.83 -10.80 0.41
CA LEU A 38 1.84 -9.80 -0.03
C LEU A 38 2.42 -8.39 -0.09
N ARG A 39 3.29 -8.04 0.84
CA ARG A 39 3.98 -6.76 0.85
C ARG A 39 4.89 -6.60 -0.37
N ASP A 40 5.57 -7.67 -0.81
CA ASP A 40 6.38 -7.67 -2.02
C ASP A 40 5.57 -7.33 -3.27
N VAL A 41 4.30 -7.77 -3.36
CA VAL A 41 3.38 -7.34 -4.42
C VAL A 41 3.17 -5.83 -4.39
N LEU A 42 2.93 -5.26 -3.19
CA LEU A 42 2.70 -3.83 -3.03
C LEU A 42 3.96 -2.98 -3.26
N ASN A 43 5.14 -3.55 -3.00
CA ASN A 43 6.42 -2.90 -3.22
C ASN A 43 6.79 -2.78 -4.70
N LEU A 44 6.13 -3.52 -5.61
CA LEU A 44 6.31 -3.37 -7.05
C LEU A 44 5.75 -2.05 -7.62
N ARG A 45 4.99 -1.27 -6.85
CA ARG A 45 4.43 0.00 -7.32
C ARG A 45 5.54 0.94 -7.81
N ALA A 46 5.31 1.62 -8.92
CA ALA A 46 6.24 2.57 -9.51
C ALA A 46 6.74 3.65 -8.51
N ARG A 47 5.92 4.01 -7.53
CA ARG A 47 6.31 4.94 -6.46
C ARG A 47 7.44 4.40 -5.56
N VAL A 48 7.55 3.10 -5.44
CA VAL A 48 8.57 2.42 -4.60
C VAL A 48 9.80 2.08 -5.42
N THR A 49 9.60 1.51 -6.61
CA THR A 49 10.69 1.02 -7.48
C THR A 49 11.27 2.09 -8.41
N GLY A 50 10.54 3.18 -8.65
CA GLY A 50 10.89 4.19 -9.66
C GLY A 50 10.60 3.78 -11.10
N SER A 51 10.16 2.53 -11.34
CA SER A 51 9.84 1.97 -12.65
C SER A 51 8.40 1.46 -12.69
N THR A 52 7.80 1.47 -13.89
CA THR A 52 6.45 0.92 -14.07
C THR A 52 6.51 -0.60 -13.94
N PRO A 53 5.76 -1.23 -13.02
CA PRO A 53 5.76 -2.67 -12.86
C PRO A 53 5.15 -3.37 -14.08
N CYS A 54 5.65 -4.57 -14.40
CA CYS A 54 5.07 -5.44 -15.39
C CYS A 54 3.94 -6.27 -14.76
N GLU A 55 2.84 -6.50 -15.48
CA GLU A 55 1.74 -7.34 -15.00
C GLU A 55 2.21 -8.77 -14.65
N ARG A 56 3.12 -9.32 -15.47
CA ARG A 56 3.72 -10.63 -15.22
C ARG A 56 4.39 -10.70 -13.85
N ASP A 57 5.12 -9.66 -13.46
CA ASP A 57 5.83 -9.61 -12.18
C ASP A 57 4.85 -9.55 -11.02
N VAL A 58 3.79 -8.76 -11.16
CA VAL A 58 2.74 -8.65 -10.14
C VAL A 58 2.03 -9.99 -9.95
N ARG A 59 1.62 -10.65 -11.05
CA ARG A 59 0.97 -11.97 -10.99
C ARG A 59 1.92 -13.05 -10.48
N GLY A 60 3.20 -13.01 -10.84
CA GLY A 60 4.21 -13.93 -10.32
C GLY A 60 4.41 -13.82 -8.81
N ARG A 61 4.41 -12.59 -8.26
CA ARG A 61 4.47 -12.40 -6.79
C ARG A 61 3.19 -12.89 -6.09
N LEU A 62 2.03 -12.68 -6.69
CA LEU A 62 0.77 -13.23 -6.17
C LEU A 62 0.77 -14.76 -6.20
N ALA A 63 1.25 -15.39 -7.28
CA ALA A 63 1.39 -16.83 -7.36
C ALA A 63 2.30 -17.37 -6.22
N SER A 64 3.47 -16.75 -6.01
CA SER A 64 4.35 -17.11 -4.89
C SER A 64 3.69 -16.98 -3.51
N PHE A 65 2.77 -16.04 -3.35
CA PHE A 65 1.98 -15.93 -2.13
C PHE A 65 0.96 -17.09 -2.01
N TYR A 66 0.27 -17.44 -3.09
CA TYR A 66 -0.69 -18.57 -3.08
C TYR A 66 0.00 -19.91 -2.84
N ASP A 67 1.15 -20.13 -3.49
CA ASP A 67 1.96 -21.32 -3.26
C ASP A 67 2.37 -21.47 -1.79
N TRP A 68 2.76 -20.34 -1.15
CA TRP A 68 3.06 -20.32 0.27
C TRP A 68 1.85 -20.67 1.13
N CYS A 69 0.68 -20.12 0.83
CA CYS A 69 -0.54 -20.43 1.57
C CYS A 69 -0.96 -21.90 1.39
N ALA A 70 -0.73 -22.47 0.20
CA ALA A 70 -1.01 -23.89 -0.06
C ALA A 70 -0.04 -24.85 0.66
N GLN A 71 1.23 -24.41 0.86
CA GLN A 71 2.21 -25.20 1.63
C GLN A 71 1.97 -25.15 3.15
N ASN A 72 1.15 -24.22 3.63
CA ASN A 72 0.79 -24.03 5.04
C ASN A 72 -0.73 -24.11 5.19
N ASP A 73 -1.33 -25.15 4.65
CA ASP A 73 -2.79 -25.36 4.60
C ASP A 73 -3.39 -25.77 5.96
N ASP A 74 -2.55 -26.14 6.90
CA ASP A 74 -2.88 -26.37 8.30
C ASP A 74 -3.25 -25.07 9.06
N ILE A 75 -3.00 -23.88 8.47
CA ILE A 75 -3.34 -22.57 9.03
C ILE A 75 -4.58 -21.99 8.30
N PRO A 76 -5.80 -22.16 8.85
CA PRO A 76 -7.04 -21.77 8.18
C PRO A 76 -7.14 -20.26 7.88
N GLU A 77 -6.45 -19.42 8.66
CA GLU A 77 -6.39 -17.97 8.44
C GLU A 77 -5.65 -17.63 7.14
N LEU A 78 -4.55 -18.36 6.82
CA LEU A 78 -3.82 -18.17 5.57
C LEU A 78 -4.67 -18.56 4.37
N LEU A 79 -5.42 -19.64 4.46
CA LEU A 79 -6.33 -20.07 3.38
C LEU A 79 -7.46 -19.06 3.18
N THR A 80 -8.02 -18.52 4.27
CA THR A 80 -9.07 -17.49 4.23
C THR A 80 -8.52 -16.21 3.58
N LEU A 81 -7.30 -15.82 3.95
CA LEU A 81 -6.61 -14.69 3.36
C LEU A 81 -6.36 -14.91 1.86
N ALA A 82 -5.86 -16.09 1.46
CA ALA A 82 -5.61 -16.43 0.06
C ALA A 82 -6.89 -16.34 -0.79
N ARG A 83 -8.02 -16.89 -0.29
CA ARG A 83 -9.33 -16.78 -0.96
C ARG A 83 -9.78 -15.32 -1.11
N THR A 84 -9.56 -14.50 -0.08
CA THR A 84 -9.90 -13.07 -0.12
C THR A 84 -9.06 -12.34 -1.16
N ILE A 85 -7.74 -12.54 -1.17
CA ILE A 85 -6.83 -11.93 -2.14
C ILE A 85 -7.13 -12.39 -3.56
N SER A 86 -7.44 -13.69 -3.76
CA SER A 86 -7.81 -14.24 -5.07
C SER A 86 -9.09 -13.58 -5.63
N ARG A 87 -10.08 -13.31 -4.79
CA ARG A 87 -11.31 -12.59 -5.19
C ARG A 87 -11.03 -11.19 -5.69
N TRP A 88 -10.02 -10.52 -5.14
CA TRP A 88 -9.65 -9.15 -5.48
C TRP A 88 -8.39 -9.05 -6.36
N GLN A 89 -7.95 -10.17 -6.95
CA GLN A 89 -6.67 -10.24 -7.65
C GLN A 89 -6.55 -9.22 -8.78
N ASP A 90 -7.54 -9.10 -9.64
CA ASP A 90 -7.49 -8.18 -10.79
C ASP A 90 -7.48 -6.71 -10.34
N GLN A 91 -8.23 -6.39 -9.28
CA GLN A 91 -8.23 -5.06 -8.70
C GLN A 91 -6.88 -4.74 -8.03
N ILE A 92 -6.25 -5.72 -7.39
CA ILE A 92 -4.91 -5.57 -6.80
C ILE A 92 -3.87 -5.35 -7.90
N VAL A 93 -3.91 -6.14 -8.96
CA VAL A 93 -3.04 -5.99 -10.14
C VAL A 93 -3.21 -4.60 -10.73
N ALA A 94 -4.44 -4.18 -11.02
CA ALA A 94 -4.73 -2.85 -11.55
C ALA A 94 -4.23 -1.73 -10.63
N ALA A 95 -4.41 -1.87 -9.31
CA ALA A 95 -3.95 -0.87 -8.34
C ALA A 95 -2.41 -0.77 -8.27
N VAL A 96 -1.69 -1.89 -8.43
CA VAL A 96 -0.22 -1.90 -8.47
C VAL A 96 0.30 -1.28 -9.76
N LEU A 97 -0.29 -1.64 -10.91
CA LEU A 97 0.11 -1.13 -12.23
C LEU A 97 -0.17 0.36 -12.39
N THR A 98 -1.34 0.81 -11.97
CA THR A 98 -1.77 2.22 -12.13
C THR A 98 -1.28 3.13 -11.01
N GLY A 99 -0.89 2.58 -9.86
CA GLY A 99 -0.57 3.34 -8.65
C GLY A 99 -1.78 4.03 -8.00
N VAL A 100 -3.00 3.79 -8.49
CA VAL A 100 -4.23 4.36 -7.93
C VAL A 100 -4.53 3.68 -6.59
N THR A 101 -4.72 4.49 -5.55
CA THR A 101 -5.02 4.00 -4.21
C THR A 101 -6.12 4.84 -3.57
N ASN A 102 -6.82 4.29 -2.59
CA ASN A 102 -7.79 5.01 -1.78
C ASN A 102 -7.16 5.99 -0.76
N ALA A 103 -5.82 6.11 -0.75
CA ALA A 103 -5.10 6.94 0.22
C ALA A 103 -5.61 8.39 0.26
N ARG A 104 -5.97 8.96 -0.89
CA ARG A 104 -6.54 10.31 -0.97
C ARG A 104 -7.91 10.38 -0.31
N SER A 105 -8.79 9.42 -0.58
CA SER A 105 -10.13 9.34 0.02
C SER A 105 -10.03 9.12 1.53
N GLU A 106 -9.12 8.25 1.97
CA GLU A 106 -8.87 8.04 3.40
C GLU A 106 -8.34 9.28 4.10
N ALA A 107 -7.41 10.01 3.48
CA ALA A 107 -6.91 11.26 4.02
C ALA A 107 -8.02 12.30 4.18
N LEU A 108 -8.91 12.43 3.18
CA LEU A 108 -10.07 13.33 3.25
C LEU A 108 -11.08 12.88 4.32
N ASN A 109 -11.32 11.59 4.45
CA ASN A 109 -12.20 11.04 5.50
C ASN A 109 -11.63 11.28 6.91
N ARG A 110 -10.31 11.13 7.09
CA ARG A 110 -9.64 11.48 8.36
C ARG A 110 -9.78 12.96 8.68
N LEU A 111 -9.61 13.82 7.67
CA LEU A 111 -9.79 15.27 7.82
C LEU A 111 -11.23 15.61 8.21
N ALA A 112 -12.22 15.02 7.56
CA ALA A 112 -13.64 15.20 7.89
C ALA A 112 -13.95 14.77 9.34
N LYS A 113 -13.42 13.63 9.78
CA LYS A 113 -13.56 13.16 11.16
C LYS A 113 -12.86 14.08 12.16
N LEU A 114 -11.69 14.63 11.81
CA LEU A 114 -10.97 15.58 12.64
C LEU A 114 -11.77 16.86 12.83
N GLU A 115 -12.29 17.46 11.75
CA GLU A 115 -13.13 18.65 11.79
C GLU A 115 -14.38 18.44 12.67
N ALA A 116 -15.00 17.25 12.59
CA ALA A 116 -16.14 16.90 13.44
C ALA A 116 -15.76 16.84 14.93
N ARG A 117 -14.61 16.27 15.27
CA ARG A 117 -14.11 16.21 16.66
C ARG A 117 -13.77 17.59 17.22
N MET A 118 -13.07 18.42 16.43
CA MET A 118 -12.69 19.77 16.84
C MET A 118 -13.89 20.69 17.05
N ALA A 119 -15.02 20.41 16.41
CA ALA A 119 -16.25 21.17 16.57
C ALA A 119 -17.16 20.62 17.69
N TYR A 120 -16.69 19.65 18.48
CA TYR A 120 -17.51 18.99 19.51
C TYR A 120 -18.86 18.49 18.97
N SER A 121 -18.84 17.96 17.73
CA SER A 121 -20.03 17.63 16.95
C SER A 121 -20.74 18.86 16.33
N PHE A 122 -21.48 18.62 15.26
CA PHE A 122 -22.21 19.67 14.55
C PHE A 122 -23.70 19.49 14.76
N ARG A 123 -24.38 20.50 15.30
CA ARG A 123 -25.84 20.53 15.37
C ARG A 123 -26.49 20.70 13.98
N ASN A 124 -25.78 21.37 13.06
CA ASN A 124 -26.27 21.66 11.71
C ASN A 124 -25.39 20.94 10.65
N PRO A 125 -25.96 19.97 9.91
CA PRO A 125 -25.22 19.24 8.87
C PRO A 125 -24.72 20.13 7.73
N ALA A 126 -25.39 21.23 7.42
CA ALA A 126 -24.94 22.17 6.39
C ALA A 126 -23.64 22.87 6.80
N ASN A 127 -23.51 23.26 8.07
CA ASN A 127 -22.27 23.83 8.61
C ASN A 127 -21.15 22.81 8.61
N GLN A 128 -21.43 21.55 8.95
CA GLN A 128 -20.44 20.46 8.84
C GLN A 128 -19.89 20.32 7.42
N ARG A 129 -20.78 20.22 6.43
CA ARG A 129 -20.40 20.12 5.01
C ARG A 129 -19.55 21.30 4.56
N ARG A 130 -19.92 22.53 4.98
CA ARG A 130 -19.17 23.75 4.64
C ARG A 130 -17.76 23.73 5.24
N ARG A 131 -17.60 23.42 6.53
CA ARG A 131 -16.30 23.36 7.21
C ARG A 131 -15.41 22.28 6.65
N VAL A 132 -15.92 21.06 6.44
CA VAL A 132 -15.18 19.96 5.80
C VAL A 132 -14.71 20.36 4.40
N ARG A 133 -15.59 20.99 3.59
CA ARG A 133 -15.22 21.44 2.25
C ARG A 133 -14.08 22.47 2.30
N ILE A 134 -14.14 23.43 3.20
CA ILE A 134 -13.07 24.45 3.37
C ILE A 134 -11.77 23.77 3.79
N ALA A 135 -11.78 22.85 4.75
CA ALA A 135 -10.61 22.13 5.21
C ALA A 135 -9.97 21.30 4.07
N CYS A 136 -10.77 20.56 3.33
CA CYS A 136 -10.32 19.78 2.16
C CYS A 136 -9.70 20.67 1.07
N THR A 137 -10.32 21.82 0.79
CA THR A 137 -9.81 22.77 -0.21
C THR A 137 -8.48 23.39 0.22
N ARG A 138 -8.32 23.76 1.49
CA ARG A 138 -7.07 24.30 2.04
C ARG A 138 -5.94 23.27 1.94
N THR A 139 -6.21 22.01 2.29
CA THR A 139 -5.24 20.91 2.18
C THR A 139 -4.84 20.67 0.72
N ALA A 140 -5.79 20.64 -0.20
CA ALA A 140 -5.51 20.46 -1.63
C ALA A 140 -4.65 21.59 -2.21
N ARG A 141 -4.90 22.86 -1.81
CA ARG A 141 -4.10 24.02 -2.23
C ARG A 141 -2.66 23.93 -1.70
N ARG A 142 -2.48 23.55 -0.42
CA ARG A 142 -1.14 23.35 0.17
C ARG A 142 -0.36 22.26 -0.54
N SER A 143 -0.99 21.13 -0.87
CA SER A 143 -0.34 20.05 -1.60
C SER A 143 0.10 20.47 -3.00
N ARG A 144 -0.70 21.28 -3.70
CA ARG A 144 -0.34 21.81 -5.02
C ARG A 144 0.82 22.79 -4.95
N ALA A 145 0.85 23.65 -3.95
CA ALA A 145 1.93 24.62 -3.74
C ALA A 145 3.25 23.96 -3.35
N ALA A 146 3.20 22.81 -2.68
CA ALA A 146 4.38 22.03 -2.27
C ALA A 146 4.95 21.12 -3.36
N THR A 147 4.25 20.93 -4.51
CA THR A 147 4.75 20.14 -5.63
C THR A 147 5.56 21.07 -6.54
N PRO A 148 6.92 20.92 -6.61
CA PRO A 148 7.71 21.72 -7.55
C PRO A 148 7.24 21.41 -8.97
N GLN A 149 6.97 22.47 -9.76
CA GLN A 149 6.70 22.34 -11.18
C GLN A 149 7.90 21.68 -11.84
N ARG A 150 7.73 20.41 -12.23
CA ARG A 150 8.68 19.74 -13.11
C ARG A 150 8.65 20.54 -14.41
N SER A 151 9.66 21.39 -14.59
CA SER A 151 9.87 22.18 -15.80
C SER A 151 9.71 21.24 -16.98
N ARG A 152 8.70 21.51 -17.82
CA ARG A 152 8.63 20.97 -19.19
C ARG A 152 9.87 21.48 -19.89
N GLN A 153 10.92 20.65 -19.94
CA GLN A 153 11.97 20.85 -20.94
C GLN A 153 11.30 20.67 -22.29
N VAL A 154 11.03 21.79 -22.91
CA VAL A 154 10.74 21.89 -24.35
C VAL A 154 11.99 21.35 -25.03
N THR A 155 11.92 20.11 -25.53
CA THR A 155 12.94 19.58 -26.43
C THR A 155 12.98 20.48 -27.64
N GLY A 156 14.07 21.26 -27.76
CA GLY A 156 14.36 22.09 -28.91
C GLY A 156 14.35 21.22 -30.16
N ARG A 157 13.59 21.67 -31.16
CA ARG A 157 13.60 21.17 -32.53
C ARG A 157 15.05 21.26 -33.06
N PRO A 158 15.62 20.20 -33.63
CA PRO A 158 16.91 20.28 -34.28
C PRO A 158 16.83 21.24 -35.48
N PRO A 159 17.92 21.98 -35.82
CA PRO A 159 17.96 22.83 -37.00
C PRO A 159 17.97 21.97 -38.26
N ASP A 160 17.20 22.41 -39.27
CA ASP A 160 17.20 21.82 -40.60
C ASP A 160 18.61 21.95 -41.22
N PRO A 161 19.14 20.91 -41.88
CA PRO A 161 20.36 21.00 -42.69
C PRO A 161 20.06 21.71 -43.98
N GLY A 162 20.74 22.86 -44.21
CA GLY A 162 20.82 23.52 -45.51
C GLY A 162 21.82 22.84 -46.44
#